data_92b85b468aa3b29e410db77e67a30e91
#
_entry.id   92b85b468aa3b29e410db77e67a30e91
#
_cell.length_a   1.000
_cell.length_b   1.000
_cell.length_c   1.000
_cell.angle_alpha   90.00
_cell.angle_beta   90.00
_cell.angle_gamma   90.00
#
_symmetry.space_group_name_H-M   'P 1'
#
loop_
_entity.id
_entity.type
_entity.pdbx_description
1 polymer ?
#
loop_
_entity_poly.entity_id
_entity_poly.type
_entity_poly.pdbx_seq_one_letter_code
_entity_poly.pdbx_strand_id
1 'polypeptide(L)'
;MSNRTFAFLIAMALLTLVPSQEHLMAGKDTSLIQRPLNLPSIRSGDTCTISVGSRATVPNQKQIFASALPWFGAGPVYLALAWKAITDDDNATFSLNLVPISDGARRAKTPWVSVPSFSGPIVIRGRALDDSGRKLRFSKSGEGPSDSLQLQAPQAPSPGLWSFWPTSMWVPGPGCYGVQIDTPAGTDIVVFSAT
;
A
#
# COMPACT_ATOMS: atom_id res chain seq x y z
N MET A 1 59.08 60.74 26.91
CA MET A 1 59.37 59.29 26.82
C MET A 1 58.08 58.57 27.00
N SER A 2 57.44 58.05 25.95
CA SER A 2 56.10 57.45 25.96
C SER A 2 56.20 55.96 25.65
N ASN A 3 55.88 55.15 26.66
CA ASN A 3 55.79 53.68 26.51
C ASN A 3 54.41 53.29 25.98
N ARG A 4 54.36 52.81 24.75
CA ARG A 4 53.15 52.19 24.17
C ARG A 4 53.22 50.68 24.39
N THR A 5 52.38 50.19 25.28
CA THR A 5 52.16 48.76 25.51
C THR A 5 51.23 48.23 24.44
N PHE A 6 51.68 47.28 23.63
CA PHE A 6 50.86 46.52 22.66
C PHE A 6 50.19 45.36 23.34
N ALA A 7 48.88 45.38 23.45
CA ALA A 7 48.08 44.25 23.89
C ALA A 7 47.73 43.36 22.66
N PHE A 8 48.22 42.12 22.64
CA PHE A 8 47.86 41.10 21.68
C PHE A 8 46.55 40.46 22.11
N LEU A 9 45.47 40.67 21.38
CA LEU A 9 44.22 39.96 21.48
C LEU A 9 44.33 38.65 20.66
N ILE A 10 44.41 37.52 21.38
CA ILE A 10 44.30 36.20 20.79
C ILE A 10 42.81 35.89 20.65
N ALA A 11 42.30 35.93 19.42
CA ALA A 11 40.97 35.48 19.06
C ALA A 11 40.96 33.94 18.97
N MET A 12 40.42 33.28 19.98
CA MET A 12 40.18 31.84 19.96
C MET A 12 38.92 31.56 19.11
N ALA A 13 39.13 31.07 17.88
CA ALA A 13 38.06 30.60 17.03
C ALA A 13 37.56 29.24 17.54
N LEU A 14 36.39 29.23 18.21
CA LEU A 14 35.64 27.99 18.50
C LEU A 14 35.07 27.47 17.18
N LEU A 15 35.69 26.45 16.62
CA LEU A 15 35.06 25.60 15.60
C LEU A 15 33.96 24.77 16.27
N THR A 16 32.72 25.20 16.12
CA THR A 16 31.56 24.35 16.42
C THR A 16 31.45 23.28 15.35
N LEU A 17 31.84 22.07 15.69
CA LEU A 17 31.50 20.87 14.93
C LEU A 17 29.96 20.71 14.96
N VAL A 18 29.31 21.12 13.87
CA VAL A 18 27.91 20.77 13.63
C VAL A 18 27.91 19.30 13.23
N PRO A 19 27.25 18.40 14.00
CA PRO A 19 27.12 17.03 13.58
C PRO A 19 26.28 17.03 12.30
N SER A 20 26.85 16.54 11.20
CA SER A 20 26.14 16.25 9.96
C SER A 20 25.02 15.29 10.33
N GLN A 21 23.77 15.75 10.25
CA GLN A 21 22.63 14.86 10.26
C GLN A 21 22.71 14.02 8.98
N GLU A 22 23.30 12.84 9.11
CA GLU A 22 23.13 11.81 8.11
C GLU A 22 21.62 11.61 7.96
N HIS A 23 21.09 11.99 6.79
CA HIS A 23 19.77 11.59 6.36
C HIS A 23 19.76 10.05 6.41
N LEU A 24 19.16 9.52 7.48
CA LEU A 24 18.75 8.12 7.49
C LEU A 24 17.82 7.97 6.28
N MET A 25 18.39 7.53 5.17
CA MET A 25 17.64 6.97 4.06
C MET A 25 16.70 5.96 4.69
N ALA A 26 15.39 6.18 4.57
CA ALA A 26 14.38 5.22 5.01
C ALA A 26 14.68 3.89 4.33
N GLY A 27 15.42 3.03 5.01
CA GLY A 27 15.73 1.69 4.53
C GLY A 27 14.39 1.03 4.21
N LYS A 28 14.28 0.43 3.02
CA LYS A 28 13.16 -0.46 2.72
C LYS A 28 13.04 -1.40 3.90
N ASP A 29 11.91 -1.35 4.62
CA ASP A 29 11.71 -2.25 5.76
C ASP A 29 11.55 -3.67 5.21
N THR A 30 12.69 -4.34 5.05
CA THR A 30 12.75 -5.71 4.52
C THR A 30 12.03 -6.70 5.41
N SER A 31 11.75 -6.33 6.66
CA SER A 31 11.06 -7.18 7.62
C SER A 31 9.61 -7.49 7.19
N LEU A 32 8.90 -6.53 6.60
CA LEU A 32 7.52 -6.75 6.15
C LEU A 32 7.43 -7.71 4.97
N ILE A 33 8.36 -7.62 4.01
CA ILE A 33 8.36 -8.52 2.84
C ILE A 33 8.68 -9.96 3.22
N GLN A 34 9.37 -10.15 4.34
CA GLN A 34 9.74 -11.47 4.85
C GLN A 34 8.64 -12.10 5.72
N ARG A 35 7.59 -11.36 6.09
CA ARG A 35 6.47 -11.95 6.83
C ARG A 35 5.87 -13.12 6.05
N PRO A 36 5.49 -14.22 6.71
CA PRO A 36 4.78 -15.32 6.06
C PRO A 36 3.51 -14.83 5.36
N LEU A 37 3.18 -15.42 4.22
CA LEU A 37 1.91 -15.20 3.55
C LEU A 37 0.85 -16.11 4.18
N ASN A 38 0.11 -15.57 5.15
CA ASN A 38 -0.88 -16.29 5.99
C ASN A 38 -2.30 -16.14 5.43
N LEU A 39 -2.49 -16.43 4.16
CA LEU A 39 -3.81 -16.43 3.53
C LEU A 39 -4.56 -17.74 3.85
N PRO A 40 -5.88 -17.68 4.01
CA PRO A 40 -6.68 -18.88 4.15
C PRO A 40 -6.50 -19.80 2.94
N SER A 41 -6.78 -21.07 3.10
CA SER A 41 -6.85 -22.04 2.01
C SER A 41 -8.27 -22.55 1.91
N ILE A 42 -8.75 -22.71 0.68
CA ILE A 42 -10.05 -23.33 0.38
C ILE A 42 -9.83 -24.56 -0.47
N ARG A 43 -10.69 -25.57 -0.28
CA ARG A 43 -10.69 -26.76 -1.14
C ARG A 43 -11.39 -26.45 -2.45
N SER A 44 -11.05 -27.21 -3.49
CA SER A 44 -11.80 -27.14 -4.75
C SER A 44 -13.27 -27.43 -4.52
N GLY A 45 -14.14 -26.52 -4.93
CA GLY A 45 -15.59 -26.62 -4.75
C GLY A 45 -16.14 -25.94 -3.49
N ASP A 46 -15.29 -25.50 -2.56
CA ASP A 46 -15.76 -24.72 -1.41
C ASP A 46 -16.20 -23.32 -1.83
N THR A 47 -17.14 -22.77 -1.09
CA THR A 47 -17.61 -21.39 -1.30
C THR A 47 -16.51 -20.39 -0.94
N CYS A 48 -16.26 -19.43 -1.83
CA CYS A 48 -15.37 -18.30 -1.56
C CYS A 48 -16.02 -17.34 -0.55
N THR A 49 -15.56 -17.36 0.69
CA THR A 49 -16.03 -16.39 1.70
C THR A 49 -15.33 -15.06 1.46
N ILE A 50 -16.02 -14.17 0.77
CA ILE A 50 -15.49 -12.86 0.36
C ILE A 50 -15.58 -11.83 1.47
N SER A 51 -14.64 -10.88 1.46
CA SER A 51 -14.68 -9.72 2.34
C SER A 51 -15.85 -8.81 1.99
N VAL A 52 -16.52 -8.31 3.01
CA VAL A 52 -17.57 -7.29 2.85
C VAL A 52 -16.91 -5.92 2.84
N GLY A 53 -17.24 -5.12 1.83
CA GLY A 53 -16.76 -3.76 1.73
C GLY A 53 -17.45 -2.84 2.74
N SER A 54 -16.72 -1.89 3.27
CA SER A 54 -17.31 -0.78 3.99
C SER A 54 -17.29 0.46 3.10
N ARG A 55 -18.41 1.15 3.03
CA ARG A 55 -18.46 2.51 2.47
C ARG A 55 -18.06 3.49 3.56
N ALA A 56 -16.79 3.47 3.96
CA ALA A 56 -16.29 4.46 4.90
C ALA A 56 -16.54 5.86 4.30
N THR A 57 -17.20 6.71 5.04
CA THR A 57 -17.37 8.12 4.68
C THR A 57 -15.99 8.78 4.76
N VAL A 58 -15.31 8.90 3.63
CA VAL A 58 -14.05 9.65 3.57
C VAL A 58 -14.39 11.13 3.74
N PRO A 59 -13.93 11.78 4.80
CA PRO A 59 -14.07 13.22 4.91
C PRO A 59 -13.33 13.89 3.75
N ASN A 60 -13.94 14.85 3.07
CA ASN A 60 -13.42 15.54 1.88
C ASN A 60 -13.40 14.72 0.57
N GLN A 61 -14.54 14.18 0.21
CA GLN A 61 -14.76 13.39 -1.02
C GLN A 61 -14.32 14.06 -2.35
N LYS A 62 -14.06 15.35 -2.37
CA LYS A 62 -13.65 16.06 -3.60
C LYS A 62 -12.25 15.70 -4.10
N GLN A 63 -11.40 15.09 -3.27
CA GLN A 63 -10.00 14.82 -3.61
C GLN A 63 -9.72 13.38 -4.07
N ILE A 64 -10.62 12.45 -3.82
CA ILE A 64 -10.37 11.04 -4.18
C ILE A 64 -11.55 10.55 -5.01
N PHE A 65 -11.29 10.17 -6.26
CA PHE A 65 -12.25 9.49 -7.15
C PHE A 65 -12.83 8.20 -6.52
N ALA A 66 -12.29 7.78 -5.41
CA ALA A 66 -12.64 6.58 -4.65
C ALA A 66 -13.83 6.75 -3.70
N SER A 67 -14.44 7.92 -3.60
CA SER A 67 -15.55 8.17 -2.66
C SER A 67 -16.83 7.36 -2.97
N ALA A 68 -16.92 6.80 -4.17
CA ALA A 68 -18.04 5.96 -4.59
C ALA A 68 -17.70 4.45 -4.60
N LEU A 69 -16.47 4.07 -4.26
CA LEU A 69 -16.03 2.68 -4.29
C LEU A 69 -16.10 2.06 -2.90
N PRO A 70 -16.54 0.79 -2.78
CA PRO A 70 -16.40 0.07 -1.55
C PRO A 70 -14.90 -0.16 -1.25
N TRP A 71 -14.56 -0.08 0.02
CA TRP A 71 -13.22 -0.20 0.56
C TRP A 71 -13.14 -1.51 1.33
N PHE A 72 -12.14 -2.31 1.05
CA PHE A 72 -11.99 -3.63 1.64
C PHE A 72 -10.77 -3.66 2.55
N GLY A 73 -10.94 -4.24 3.72
CA GLY A 73 -9.94 -4.36 4.77
C GLY A 73 -10.41 -3.78 6.09
N ALA A 74 -9.73 -4.15 7.17
CA ALA A 74 -9.97 -3.64 8.52
C ALA A 74 -9.24 -2.31 8.79
N GLY A 75 -8.32 -1.93 7.89
CA GLY A 75 -7.49 -0.72 8.01
C GLY A 75 -6.18 -0.95 8.78
N PRO A 76 -5.31 0.04 8.81
CA PRO A 76 -5.42 1.43 8.35
C PRO A 76 -5.24 1.62 6.83
N VAL A 77 -4.95 0.55 6.09
CA VAL A 77 -4.77 0.55 4.64
C VAL A 77 -5.87 -0.30 4.02
N TYR A 78 -6.49 0.22 2.96
CA TYR A 78 -7.64 -0.41 2.32
C TYR A 78 -7.39 -0.63 0.83
N LEU A 79 -7.94 -1.72 0.31
CA LEU A 79 -8.06 -1.98 -1.11
C LEU A 79 -9.34 -1.34 -1.64
N ALA A 80 -9.23 -0.50 -2.67
CA ALA A 80 -10.37 -0.07 -3.46
C ALA A 80 -10.37 -0.86 -4.77
N LEU A 81 -11.36 -1.71 -4.98
CA LEU A 81 -11.54 -2.37 -6.27
C LEU A 81 -12.12 -1.38 -7.27
N ALA A 82 -11.60 -1.40 -8.50
CA ALA A 82 -12.03 -0.45 -9.53
C ALA A 82 -13.52 -0.62 -9.85
N TRP A 83 -14.24 0.48 -9.91
CA TRP A 83 -15.69 0.56 -10.11
C TRP A 83 -16.25 -0.21 -11.31
N LYS A 84 -15.42 -0.54 -12.31
CA LYS A 84 -15.79 -1.40 -13.44
C LYS A 84 -15.67 -2.90 -13.14
N ALA A 85 -15.09 -3.25 -12.01
CA ALA A 85 -14.83 -4.64 -11.65
C ALA A 85 -15.78 -5.15 -10.55
N ILE A 86 -16.61 -4.28 -9.99
CA ILE A 86 -17.53 -4.61 -8.90
C ILE A 86 -18.95 -4.69 -9.48
N THR A 87 -19.64 -5.77 -9.22
CA THR A 87 -21.09 -5.85 -9.33
C THR A 87 -21.73 -4.99 -8.24
N ASP A 88 -22.97 -4.56 -8.41
CA ASP A 88 -23.67 -3.56 -7.57
C ASP A 88 -23.80 -3.87 -6.07
N ASP A 89 -23.34 -5.02 -5.63
CA ASP A 89 -23.30 -5.43 -4.23
C ASP A 89 -21.94 -5.06 -3.59
N ASP A 90 -21.96 -4.59 -2.36
CA ASP A 90 -20.78 -4.21 -1.57
C ASP A 90 -19.83 -5.40 -1.27
N ASN A 91 -19.92 -6.45 -2.06
CA ASN A 91 -19.12 -7.66 -1.96
C ASN A 91 -17.85 -7.56 -2.80
N ALA A 92 -16.75 -8.14 -2.32
CA ALA A 92 -15.48 -8.18 -3.02
C ALA A 92 -15.51 -9.16 -4.22
N THR A 93 -16.29 -8.83 -5.25
CA THR A 93 -16.40 -9.59 -6.49
C THR A 93 -15.77 -8.83 -7.65
N PHE A 94 -14.88 -9.51 -8.36
CA PHE A 94 -14.10 -8.94 -9.45
C PHE A 94 -14.53 -9.58 -10.77
N SER A 95 -15.22 -8.82 -11.63
CA SER A 95 -15.62 -9.33 -12.95
C SER A 95 -14.48 -9.25 -13.95
N LEU A 96 -13.93 -10.39 -14.30
CA LEU A 96 -12.82 -10.50 -15.27
C LEU A 96 -13.20 -10.04 -16.67
N ASN A 97 -14.47 -10.17 -17.04
CA ASN A 97 -14.95 -9.78 -18.39
C ASN A 97 -14.88 -8.27 -18.63
N LEU A 98 -14.83 -7.47 -17.56
CA LEU A 98 -14.79 -6.02 -17.63
C LEU A 98 -13.37 -5.44 -17.68
N VAL A 99 -12.33 -6.28 -17.61
CA VAL A 99 -10.94 -5.84 -17.56
C VAL A 99 -10.11 -6.43 -18.70
N PRO A 100 -9.19 -5.64 -19.28
CA PRO A 100 -8.37 -6.10 -20.38
C PRO A 100 -7.38 -7.17 -19.95
N ILE A 101 -7.02 -8.03 -20.91
CA ILE A 101 -5.91 -8.98 -20.76
C ILE A 101 -4.60 -8.21 -21.00
N SER A 102 -3.62 -8.43 -20.13
CA SER A 102 -2.24 -7.95 -20.26
C SER A 102 -1.31 -9.00 -19.66
N ASP A 103 -0.28 -9.38 -20.40
CA ASP A 103 0.71 -10.38 -19.96
C ASP A 103 0.09 -11.69 -19.47
N GLY A 104 -0.93 -12.18 -20.17
CA GLY A 104 -1.60 -13.44 -19.86
C GLY A 104 -2.51 -13.43 -18.64
N ALA A 105 -2.78 -12.27 -18.06
CA ALA A 105 -3.69 -12.10 -16.93
C ALA A 105 -4.63 -10.91 -17.14
N ARG A 106 -5.70 -10.84 -16.35
CA ARG A 106 -6.63 -9.70 -16.34
C ARG A 106 -6.06 -8.58 -15.48
N ARG A 107 -5.79 -7.43 -16.09
CA ARG A 107 -5.22 -6.26 -15.42
C ARG A 107 -6.29 -5.26 -15.01
N ALA A 108 -6.48 -5.04 -13.74
CA ALA A 108 -7.38 -4.01 -13.22
C ALA A 108 -6.62 -2.89 -12.52
N LYS A 109 -7.18 -1.68 -12.58
CA LYS A 109 -6.77 -0.60 -11.69
C LYS A 109 -7.32 -0.88 -10.30
N THR A 110 -6.42 -0.98 -9.34
CA THR A 110 -6.74 -1.29 -7.94
C THR A 110 -6.03 -0.29 -7.05
N PRO A 111 -6.63 0.90 -6.81
CA PRO A 111 -6.02 1.87 -5.92
C PRO A 111 -6.00 1.37 -4.48
N TRP A 112 -4.97 1.79 -3.77
CA TRP A 112 -4.83 1.62 -2.32
C TRP A 112 -4.96 2.97 -1.64
N VAL A 113 -5.51 2.96 -0.44
CA VAL A 113 -5.70 4.16 0.35
C VAL A 113 -5.35 3.90 1.80
N SER A 114 -4.86 4.91 2.50
CA SER A 114 -4.69 4.82 3.95
C SER A 114 -5.28 6.01 4.68
N VAL A 115 -5.67 5.75 5.93
CA VAL A 115 -6.15 6.82 6.81
C VAL A 115 -5.08 7.90 7.03
N PRO A 116 -5.48 9.15 7.30
CA PRO A 116 -4.55 10.27 7.50
C PRO A 116 -3.56 10.07 8.65
N SER A 117 -3.91 9.29 9.66
CA SER A 117 -3.06 8.99 10.81
C SER A 117 -2.01 7.91 10.56
N PHE A 118 -2.09 7.21 9.43
CA PHE A 118 -1.14 6.13 9.14
C PHE A 118 0.12 6.67 8.45
N SER A 119 1.27 6.21 8.93
CA SER A 119 2.58 6.44 8.32
C SER A 119 3.38 5.14 8.29
N GLY A 120 4.30 5.03 7.35
CA GLY A 120 5.23 3.90 7.28
C GLY A 120 5.07 3.03 6.03
N PRO A 121 5.84 1.94 5.97
CA PRO A 121 5.85 1.02 4.86
C PRO A 121 4.59 0.15 4.81
N ILE A 122 4.21 -0.25 3.59
CA ILE A 122 3.11 -1.15 3.30
C ILE A 122 3.63 -2.19 2.32
N VAL A 123 3.41 -3.47 2.60
CA VAL A 123 3.69 -4.57 1.68
C VAL A 123 2.40 -5.32 1.37
N ILE A 124 2.13 -5.52 0.10
CA ILE A 124 0.91 -6.16 -0.39
C ILE A 124 1.33 -7.35 -1.23
N ARG A 125 0.75 -8.51 -0.93
CA ARG A 125 0.99 -9.77 -1.64
C ARG A 125 -0.31 -10.55 -1.73
N GLY A 126 -0.43 -11.44 -2.71
CA GLY A 126 -1.66 -12.22 -2.83
C GLY A 126 -1.52 -13.42 -3.75
N ARG A 127 -2.46 -14.35 -3.57
CA ARG A 127 -2.55 -15.56 -4.39
C ARG A 127 -3.98 -16.10 -4.44
N ALA A 128 -4.20 -17.04 -5.34
CA ALA A 128 -5.38 -17.89 -5.27
C ALA A 128 -5.40 -18.64 -3.93
N LEU A 129 -6.59 -18.83 -3.39
CA LEU A 129 -6.80 -19.54 -2.12
C LEU A 129 -6.94 -21.04 -2.29
N ASP A 130 -7.10 -21.50 -3.52
CA ASP A 130 -7.02 -22.92 -3.90
C ASP A 130 -5.55 -23.38 -4.00
N ASP A 131 -5.36 -24.68 -4.23
CA ASP A 131 -4.05 -25.30 -4.35
C ASP A 131 -3.36 -25.05 -5.69
N SER A 132 -3.89 -24.15 -6.55
CA SER A 132 -3.35 -23.89 -7.89
C SER A 132 -1.99 -23.19 -7.88
N GLY A 133 -1.61 -22.57 -6.78
CA GLY A 133 -0.37 -21.79 -6.65
C GLY A 133 -0.34 -20.50 -7.48
N ARG A 134 -1.47 -20.13 -8.13
CA ARG A 134 -1.56 -18.90 -8.95
C ARG A 134 -1.37 -17.66 -8.08
N LYS A 135 -0.42 -16.82 -8.44
CA LYS A 135 -0.12 -15.58 -7.72
C LYS A 135 -0.83 -14.39 -8.35
N LEU A 136 -1.24 -13.45 -7.52
CA LEU A 136 -1.54 -12.09 -7.96
C LEU A 136 -0.24 -11.36 -8.25
N ARG A 137 -0.26 -10.48 -9.25
CA ARG A 137 0.86 -9.57 -9.52
C ARG A 137 0.38 -8.14 -9.43
N PHE A 138 1.27 -7.25 -9.07
CA PHE A 138 0.95 -5.84 -8.80
C PHE A 138 1.96 -4.92 -9.48
N SER A 139 1.56 -3.68 -9.81
CA SER A 139 2.51 -2.64 -10.19
C SER A 139 2.04 -1.26 -9.78
N LYS A 140 2.98 -0.36 -9.57
CA LYS A 140 2.76 1.08 -9.61
C LYS A 140 2.69 1.55 -11.06
N SER A 141 2.25 2.79 -11.26
CA SER A 141 2.25 3.41 -12.58
C SER A 141 3.69 3.48 -13.15
N GLY A 142 3.85 2.97 -14.37
CA GLY A 142 5.15 2.96 -15.06
C GLY A 142 6.08 1.81 -14.70
N GLU A 143 5.71 0.94 -13.75
CA GLU A 143 6.49 -0.25 -13.37
C GLU A 143 5.89 -1.53 -13.98
N GLY A 144 6.73 -2.54 -14.20
CA GLY A 144 6.28 -3.87 -14.57
C GLY A 144 5.61 -4.61 -13.41
N PRO A 145 4.85 -5.71 -13.69
CA PRO A 145 4.18 -6.48 -12.65
C PRO A 145 5.16 -7.27 -11.78
N SER A 146 4.95 -7.26 -10.47
CA SER A 146 5.73 -7.97 -9.45
C SER A 146 4.80 -8.79 -8.53
N ASP A 147 5.32 -9.84 -7.91
CA ASP A 147 4.59 -10.69 -6.94
C ASP A 147 4.27 -9.94 -5.62
N SER A 148 4.84 -8.76 -5.43
CA SER A 148 4.58 -7.91 -4.28
C SER A 148 4.52 -6.43 -4.68
N LEU A 149 3.69 -5.66 -3.97
CA LEU A 149 3.63 -4.21 -4.08
C LEU A 149 4.15 -3.59 -2.78
N GLN A 150 5.16 -2.73 -2.89
CA GLN A 150 5.68 -1.99 -1.75
C GLN A 150 5.31 -0.52 -1.90
N LEU A 151 4.61 0.01 -0.91
CA LEU A 151 4.18 1.40 -0.84
C LEU A 151 4.78 2.04 0.41
N GLN A 152 4.87 3.36 0.39
CA GLN A 152 5.32 4.14 1.53
C GLN A 152 4.31 5.24 1.81
N ALA A 153 3.69 5.22 3.00
CA ALA A 153 2.88 6.33 3.46
C ALA A 153 3.78 7.47 3.94
N PRO A 154 3.35 8.74 3.80
CA PRO A 154 4.10 9.89 4.28
C PRO A 154 4.46 9.76 5.75
N GLN A 155 5.70 10.11 6.12
CA GLN A 155 6.13 10.11 7.52
C GLN A 155 5.47 11.22 8.34
N ALA A 156 5.09 12.30 7.70
CA ALA A 156 4.30 13.38 8.27
C ALA A 156 3.05 13.58 7.42
N PRO A 157 2.00 12.80 7.65
CA PRO A 157 0.77 12.93 6.90
C PRO A 157 0.14 14.30 7.15
N SER A 158 -0.33 14.94 6.09
CA SER A 158 -1.09 16.18 6.24
C SER A 158 -2.40 15.89 6.99
N PRO A 159 -2.73 16.64 8.05
CA PRO A 159 -3.93 16.39 8.84
C PRO A 159 -5.18 16.31 7.97
N GLY A 160 -5.94 15.24 8.13
CA GLY A 160 -7.20 15.02 7.42
C GLY A 160 -7.07 14.59 5.95
N LEU A 161 -5.85 14.46 5.41
CA LEU A 161 -5.65 13.97 4.03
C LEU A 161 -5.36 12.47 4.00
N TRP A 162 -6.15 11.74 3.21
CA TRP A 162 -5.92 10.33 2.93
C TRP A 162 -4.78 10.17 1.92
N SER A 163 -3.92 9.18 2.12
CA SER A 163 -2.95 8.80 1.12
C SER A 163 -3.59 7.90 0.07
N PHE A 164 -3.19 8.08 -1.19
CA PHE A 164 -3.75 7.37 -2.33
C PHE A 164 -2.65 6.91 -3.28
N TRP A 165 -2.67 5.62 -3.63
CA TRP A 165 -1.72 5.03 -4.57
C TRP A 165 -2.45 4.40 -5.74
N PRO A 166 -2.39 5.00 -6.94
CA PRO A 166 -2.88 4.39 -8.16
C PRO A 166 -1.98 3.23 -8.55
N THR A 167 -2.54 2.02 -8.55
CA THR A 167 -1.81 0.79 -8.90
C THR A 167 -2.64 -0.07 -9.85
N SER A 168 -2.05 -1.17 -10.28
CA SER A 168 -2.75 -2.21 -11.02
C SER A 168 -2.52 -3.56 -10.36
N MET A 169 -3.51 -4.44 -10.46
CA MET A 169 -3.44 -5.83 -10.05
C MET A 169 -3.73 -6.74 -11.25
N TRP A 170 -2.96 -7.79 -11.42
CA TRP A 170 -3.16 -8.83 -12.42
C TRP A 170 -3.74 -10.07 -11.76
N VAL A 171 -4.91 -10.47 -12.24
CA VAL A 171 -5.63 -11.65 -11.77
C VAL A 171 -5.51 -12.72 -12.87
N PRO A 172 -4.89 -13.87 -12.59
CA PRO A 172 -4.57 -14.87 -13.62
C PRO A 172 -5.78 -15.64 -14.18
N GLY A 173 -6.96 -15.52 -13.59
CA GLY A 173 -8.18 -16.16 -14.07
C GLY A 173 -9.26 -16.23 -13.01
N PRO A 174 -10.40 -16.90 -13.29
CA PRO A 174 -11.47 -17.08 -12.33
C PRO A 174 -11.00 -17.82 -11.07
N GLY A 175 -11.59 -17.49 -9.92
CA GLY A 175 -11.29 -18.16 -8.66
C GLY A 175 -11.45 -17.27 -7.43
N CYS A 176 -11.12 -17.82 -6.28
CA CYS A 176 -11.07 -17.13 -5.00
C CYS A 176 -9.64 -16.70 -4.69
N TYR A 177 -9.45 -15.45 -4.36
CA TYR A 177 -8.15 -14.86 -4.11
C TYR A 177 -8.09 -14.18 -2.76
N GLY A 178 -6.93 -14.23 -2.14
CA GLY A 178 -6.61 -13.47 -0.95
C GLY A 178 -5.49 -12.48 -1.21
N VAL A 179 -5.62 -11.30 -0.63
CA VAL A 179 -4.58 -10.28 -0.56
C VAL A 179 -4.24 -10.04 0.89
N GLN A 180 -2.97 -10.14 1.21
CA GLN A 180 -2.42 -9.79 2.52
C GLN A 180 -1.79 -8.40 2.44
N ILE A 181 -2.14 -7.56 3.41
CA ILE A 181 -1.65 -6.19 3.58
C ILE A 181 -0.85 -6.16 4.87
N ASP A 182 0.47 -6.09 4.75
CA ASP A 182 1.39 -6.02 5.88
C ASP A 182 1.80 -4.58 6.14
N THR A 183 1.66 -4.14 7.39
CA THR A 183 2.07 -2.82 7.89
C THR A 183 2.81 -2.98 9.22
N PRO A 184 3.49 -1.95 9.73
CA PRO A 184 4.05 -1.99 11.08
C PRO A 184 2.99 -2.24 12.17
N ALA A 185 1.74 -1.83 11.93
CA ALA A 185 0.63 -2.02 12.86
C ALA A 185 0.08 -3.46 12.88
N GLY A 186 0.36 -4.27 11.87
CA GLY A 186 -0.13 -5.64 11.77
C GLY A 186 -0.37 -6.09 10.33
N THR A 187 -1.10 -7.19 10.21
CA THR A 187 -1.48 -7.81 8.94
C THR A 187 -3.00 -7.79 8.80
N ASP A 188 -3.48 -7.40 7.63
CA ASP A 188 -4.88 -7.48 7.24
C ASP A 188 -5.03 -8.37 6.00
N ILE A 189 -6.21 -8.97 5.84
CA ILE A 189 -6.50 -9.91 4.74
C ILE A 189 -7.81 -9.50 4.08
N VAL A 190 -7.75 -9.33 2.77
CA VAL A 190 -8.93 -9.13 1.92
C VAL A 190 -9.11 -10.35 1.02
N VAL A 191 -10.28 -10.96 1.05
CA VAL A 191 -10.66 -12.07 0.17
C VAL A 191 -11.65 -11.57 -0.86
N PHE A 192 -11.42 -11.90 -2.13
CA PHE A 192 -12.33 -11.56 -3.22
C PHE A 192 -12.53 -12.72 -4.19
N SER A 193 -13.68 -12.73 -4.85
CA SER A 193 -14.00 -13.65 -5.94
C SER A 193 -13.70 -12.98 -7.29
N ALA A 194 -13.08 -13.71 -8.20
CA ALA A 194 -12.90 -13.32 -9.59
C ALA A 194 -13.75 -14.22 -10.49
N THR A 195 -14.68 -13.62 -11.27
CA THR A 195 -15.66 -14.34 -12.12
C THR A 195 -15.62 -13.86 -13.59
#